data_bf741d0f6cf62053ec179ea3deb10cfc
#
_entry.id   bf741d0f6cf62053ec179ea3deb10cfc
#
_cell.length_a   1.000
_cell.length_b   1.000
_cell.length_c   1.000
_cell.angle_alpha   90.00
_cell.angle_beta   90.00
_cell.angle_gamma   90.00
#
_symmetry.space_group_name_H-M   'P 1'
#
loop_
_entity.id
_entity.type
_entity.pdbx_description
1 polymer ?
#
loop_
_entity_poly.entity_id
_entity_poly.type
_entity_poly.pdbx_seq_one_letter_code
_entity_poly.pdbx_strand_id
1 'polypeptide(L)'
;QGMPGDYIHFNGRTSHFAEGGWGIIRVLDKEVADLKPLPRGTNPLGIPATPNSVCPSDAPVKSFNVVALDRPMKLNPKAPDAIEVDFERKIEMTMPEGKIFALEEEAATVAGNVMPNPLTLRANLGDCIKVSLKNKMKASRASFFAPGLAFDPKDSQGLNVGNNPGDQTIAPGAERTYTY
;
A
#
# COMPACT_ATOMS: atom_id res chain seq x y z
N GLN A 1 -7.40 16.10 6.76
CA GLN A 1 -6.91 15.68 8.07
C GLN A 1 -5.63 14.86 7.89
N GLY A 2 -4.58 15.47 7.46
CA GLY A 2 -3.34 14.75 7.22
C GLY A 2 -2.28 15.12 8.24
N MET A 3 -1.36 14.20 8.45
CA MET A 3 -0.08 14.49 9.08
C MET A 3 0.76 15.34 8.12
N PRO A 4 1.64 16.24 8.60
CA PRO A 4 2.56 16.97 7.72
C PRO A 4 3.50 16.01 6.99
N GLY A 5 3.63 16.21 5.69
CA GLY A 5 4.48 15.40 4.82
C GLY A 5 4.04 15.44 3.37
N ASP A 6 4.72 14.69 2.55
CA ASP A 6 4.44 14.55 1.12
C ASP A 6 3.61 13.30 0.87
N TYR A 7 2.45 13.48 0.26
CA TYR A 7 1.51 12.42 -0.11
C TYR A 7 1.54 12.23 -1.61
N ILE A 8 1.65 10.97 -2.04
CA ILE A 8 1.48 10.68 -3.46
C ILE A 8 -0.01 10.65 -3.82
N HIS A 9 -0.35 11.23 -4.95
CA HIS A 9 -1.63 10.98 -5.62
C HIS A 9 -1.37 10.44 -7.03
N PHE A 10 -2.23 9.58 -7.50
CA PHE A 10 -2.07 8.96 -8.82
C PHE A 10 -3.41 8.54 -9.41
N ASN A 11 -3.41 8.34 -10.72
CA ASN A 11 -4.54 7.77 -11.42
C ASN A 11 -4.71 6.30 -10.99
N GLY A 12 -5.93 5.88 -10.64
CA GLY A 12 -6.24 4.52 -10.18
C GLY A 12 -5.96 3.40 -11.19
N ARG A 13 -5.59 3.73 -12.43
CA ARG A 13 -5.09 2.76 -13.40
C ARG A 13 -3.57 2.64 -13.27
N THR A 14 -3.09 1.47 -12.89
CA THR A 14 -1.66 1.21 -12.64
C THR A 14 -0.76 1.48 -13.85
N SER A 15 -1.24 1.26 -15.08
CA SER A 15 -0.52 1.62 -16.31
C SER A 15 -0.22 3.12 -16.38
N HIS A 16 -1.19 3.95 -15.99
CA HIS A 16 -1.01 5.40 -16.00
C HIS A 16 0.00 5.90 -14.95
N PHE A 17 0.21 5.15 -13.88
CA PHE A 17 1.25 5.46 -12.92
C PHE A 17 2.64 5.41 -13.58
N ALA A 18 2.92 4.35 -14.34
CA ALA A 18 4.18 4.20 -15.07
C ALA A 18 4.34 5.26 -16.19
N GLU A 19 3.24 5.77 -16.71
CA GLU A 19 3.19 6.83 -17.75
C GLU A 19 3.28 8.25 -17.16
N GLY A 20 3.49 8.40 -15.84
CA GLY A 20 3.61 9.70 -15.19
C GLY A 20 2.29 10.29 -14.66
N GLY A 21 1.22 9.52 -14.62
CA GLY A 21 -0.08 9.93 -14.08
C GLY A 21 -0.11 10.00 -12.54
N TRP A 22 0.87 10.67 -11.94
CA TRP A 22 0.99 10.86 -10.49
C TRP A 22 1.52 12.26 -10.15
N GLY A 23 1.39 12.63 -8.89
CA GLY A 23 1.93 13.87 -8.36
C GLY A 23 2.05 13.84 -6.84
N ILE A 24 2.43 14.96 -6.25
CA ILE A 24 2.65 15.09 -4.81
C ILE A 24 1.73 16.16 -4.25
N ILE A 25 1.06 15.86 -3.14
CA ILE A 25 0.38 16.83 -2.29
C ILE A 25 1.26 17.02 -1.07
N ARG A 26 1.81 18.22 -0.90
CA ARG A 26 2.60 18.57 0.28
C ARG A 26 1.72 19.21 1.35
N VAL A 27 1.64 18.57 2.49
CA VAL A 27 0.97 19.08 3.69
C VAL A 27 2.03 19.69 4.61
N LEU A 28 1.88 20.96 4.90
CA LEU A 28 2.82 21.70 5.76
C LEU A 28 2.30 21.72 7.19
N ASP A 29 3.23 21.77 8.14
CA ASP A 29 2.94 21.81 9.58
C ASP A 29 2.61 23.23 10.09
N LYS A 30 2.82 24.23 9.24
CA LYS A 30 2.56 25.64 9.52
C LYS A 30 2.10 26.36 8.27
N GLU A 31 1.42 27.46 8.48
CA GLU A 31 1.04 28.37 7.38
C GLU A 31 2.28 29.00 6.72
N VAL A 32 2.28 29.04 5.41
CA VAL A 32 3.32 29.66 4.59
C VAL A 32 2.69 30.82 3.83
N ALA A 33 3.19 32.02 4.06
CA ALA A 33 2.60 33.27 3.57
C ALA A 33 2.52 33.36 2.03
N ASP A 34 3.39 32.63 1.32
CA ASP A 34 3.45 32.63 -0.15
C ASP A 34 2.41 31.69 -0.78
N LEU A 35 1.83 30.80 0.00
CA LEU A 35 0.77 29.91 -0.47
C LEU A 35 -0.54 30.69 -0.51
N LYS A 36 -0.84 31.24 -1.65
CA LYS A 36 -2.14 31.88 -1.86
C LYS A 36 -3.24 30.84 -1.78
N PRO A 37 -4.36 31.14 -1.06
CA PRO A 37 -5.52 30.25 -1.10
C PRO A 37 -6.00 30.08 -2.54
N LEU A 38 -6.48 28.89 -2.87
CA LEU A 38 -7.10 28.66 -4.16
C LEU A 38 -8.22 29.68 -4.40
N PRO A 39 -8.39 30.16 -5.65
CA PRO A 39 -9.53 31.01 -5.98
C PRO A 39 -10.82 30.31 -5.53
N ARG A 40 -11.57 30.93 -4.64
CA ARG A 40 -12.74 30.37 -3.94
C ARG A 40 -12.43 29.43 -2.76
N GLY A 41 -11.17 29.28 -2.35
CA GLY A 41 -10.79 28.49 -1.18
C GLY A 41 -10.98 29.29 0.11
N THR A 42 -12.20 29.45 0.54
CA THR A 42 -12.48 29.63 1.96
C THR A 42 -12.51 28.23 2.57
N ASN A 43 -11.80 28.03 3.67
CA ASN A 43 -12.02 26.80 4.46
C ASN A 43 -13.49 26.79 4.90
N PRO A 44 -14.37 26.06 4.19
CA PRO A 44 -15.82 26.22 4.42
C PRO A 44 -16.25 25.64 5.75
N LEU A 45 -15.39 24.92 6.43
CA LEU A 45 -15.74 24.20 7.64
C LEU A 45 -15.10 24.80 8.90
N GLY A 46 -14.18 25.76 8.78
CA GLY A 46 -13.51 26.37 9.95
C GLY A 46 -12.89 25.37 10.92
N ILE A 47 -12.69 24.13 10.48
CA ILE A 47 -12.16 23.07 11.32
C ILE A 47 -10.64 23.29 11.41
N PRO A 48 -10.11 23.60 12.59
CA PRO A 48 -8.67 23.64 12.78
C PRO A 48 -8.10 22.27 12.36
N ALA A 49 -7.04 22.29 11.55
CA ALA A 49 -6.29 21.08 11.27
C ALA A 49 -5.55 20.70 12.56
N THR A 50 -6.18 19.94 13.42
CA THR A 50 -5.49 19.25 14.51
C THR A 50 -4.74 18.08 13.89
N PRO A 51 -3.42 18.00 14.03
CA PRO A 51 -2.68 16.80 13.65
C PRO A 51 -3.27 15.61 14.42
N ASN A 52 -3.98 14.74 13.73
CA ASN A 52 -4.48 13.52 14.34
C ASN A 52 -3.33 12.53 14.48
N SER A 53 -3.21 11.92 15.64
CA SER A 53 -2.43 10.70 15.78
C SER A 53 -3.00 9.62 14.88
N VAL A 54 -2.15 8.95 14.11
CA VAL A 54 -2.56 7.78 13.28
C VAL A 54 -3.19 6.71 14.16
N CYS A 55 -2.62 6.52 15.38
CA CYS A 55 -3.12 5.58 16.37
C CYS A 55 -3.34 6.34 17.69
N PRO A 56 -4.54 6.76 18.02
CA PRO A 56 -4.87 7.25 19.33
C PRO A 56 -4.51 6.24 20.43
N SER A 57 -4.13 6.72 21.61
CA SER A 57 -3.65 5.86 22.69
C SER A 57 -4.69 4.88 23.23
N ASP A 58 -5.95 5.16 23.01
CA ASP A 58 -7.12 4.36 23.42
C ASP A 58 -7.67 3.46 22.29
N ALA A 59 -7.10 3.55 21.09
CA ALA A 59 -7.53 2.73 19.96
C ALA A 59 -7.12 1.26 20.15
N PRO A 60 -8.02 0.30 19.89
CA PRO A 60 -7.65 -1.11 19.86
C PRO A 60 -6.61 -1.36 18.79
N VAL A 61 -5.57 -2.13 19.12
CA VAL A 61 -4.48 -2.43 18.18
C VAL A 61 -4.69 -3.80 17.57
N LYS A 62 -4.68 -3.86 16.22
CA LYS A 62 -4.61 -5.11 15.45
C LYS A 62 -3.28 -5.22 14.74
N SER A 63 -2.54 -6.27 15.07
CA SER A 63 -1.23 -6.55 14.48
C SER A 63 -1.32 -7.72 13.53
N PHE A 64 -0.66 -7.59 12.36
CA PHE A 64 -0.58 -8.62 11.33
C PHE A 64 0.89 -8.83 10.97
N ASN A 65 1.34 -10.09 11.02
CA ASN A 65 2.64 -10.48 10.51
C ASN A 65 2.46 -10.91 9.06
N VAL A 66 2.99 -10.11 8.14
CA VAL A 66 2.85 -10.30 6.70
C VAL A 66 4.21 -10.60 6.09
N VAL A 67 4.25 -11.47 5.11
CA VAL A 67 5.43 -11.76 4.31
C VAL A 67 5.19 -11.39 2.85
N ALA A 68 6.21 -10.83 2.21
CA ALA A 68 6.27 -10.67 0.76
C ALA A 68 7.09 -11.82 0.17
N LEU A 69 6.52 -12.51 -0.82
CA LEU A 69 7.09 -13.73 -1.41
C LEU A 69 7.20 -13.59 -2.93
N ASP A 70 8.29 -14.13 -3.50
CA ASP A 70 8.31 -14.46 -4.92
C ASP A 70 7.41 -15.67 -5.15
N ARG A 71 6.42 -15.52 -6.02
CA ARG A 71 5.44 -16.55 -6.28
C ARG A 71 5.04 -16.56 -7.74
N PRO A 72 5.69 -17.38 -8.57
CA PRO A 72 5.20 -17.62 -9.93
C PRO A 72 3.74 -18.09 -9.90
N MET A 73 2.89 -17.48 -10.70
CA MET A 73 1.45 -17.73 -10.71
C MET A 73 0.99 -18.12 -12.10
N LYS A 74 -0.02 -19.00 -12.16
CA LYS A 74 -0.83 -19.22 -13.34
C LYS A 74 -2.09 -18.39 -13.24
N LEU A 75 -2.33 -17.51 -14.20
CA LEU A 75 -3.44 -16.54 -14.15
C LEU A 75 -4.75 -17.13 -14.68
N ASN A 76 -4.67 -18.21 -15.45
CA ASN A 76 -5.82 -18.93 -15.97
C ASN A 76 -5.64 -20.45 -15.75
N PRO A 77 -5.59 -20.93 -14.52
CA PRO A 77 -5.66 -22.35 -14.29
C PRO A 77 -6.99 -22.83 -14.89
N LYS A 78 -7.04 -24.03 -15.44
CA LYS A 78 -8.15 -24.64 -16.17
C LYS A 78 -9.53 -24.54 -15.46
N ALA A 79 -9.89 -23.32 -15.08
CA ALA A 79 -11.21 -23.03 -14.53
C ALA A 79 -12.17 -22.80 -15.73
N PRO A 80 -13.38 -23.33 -15.67
CA PRO A 80 -14.38 -23.13 -16.73
C PRO A 80 -14.71 -21.65 -16.98
N ASP A 81 -14.41 -20.78 -16.00
CA ASP A 81 -14.73 -19.35 -16.01
C ASP A 81 -13.51 -18.45 -16.26
N ALA A 82 -12.35 -19.02 -16.61
CA ALA A 82 -11.19 -18.23 -16.96
C ALA A 82 -11.50 -17.40 -18.22
N ILE A 83 -11.24 -16.10 -18.17
CA ILE A 83 -11.37 -15.22 -19.32
C ILE A 83 -10.48 -15.79 -20.44
N GLU A 84 -11.10 -16.37 -21.44
CA GLU A 84 -10.40 -16.83 -22.64
C GLU A 84 -9.92 -15.60 -23.41
N VAL A 85 -8.62 -15.34 -23.34
CA VAL A 85 -8.01 -14.23 -24.09
C VAL A 85 -7.92 -14.57 -25.58
N ASP A 86 -7.99 -15.84 -25.92
CA ASP A 86 -8.05 -16.33 -27.30
C ASP A 86 -8.94 -17.56 -27.36
N PHE A 87 -10.07 -17.46 -28.05
CA PHE A 87 -11.08 -18.53 -28.16
C PHE A 87 -10.56 -19.76 -28.90
N GLU A 88 -9.51 -19.66 -29.70
CA GLU A 88 -8.96 -20.74 -30.48
C GLU A 88 -7.70 -21.38 -29.89
N ARG A 89 -7.00 -20.68 -29.01
CA ARG A 89 -5.78 -21.16 -28.36
C ARG A 89 -5.94 -21.08 -26.85
N LYS A 90 -6.01 -22.23 -26.19
CA LYS A 90 -5.94 -22.31 -24.73
C LYS A 90 -4.54 -21.95 -24.26
N ILE A 91 -4.21 -20.67 -24.30
CA ILE A 91 -2.91 -20.16 -23.86
C ILE A 91 -2.90 -20.15 -22.32
N GLU A 92 -1.97 -20.87 -21.74
CA GLU A 92 -1.70 -20.79 -20.31
C GLU A 92 -1.01 -19.45 -20.03
N MET A 93 -1.70 -18.52 -19.36
CA MET A 93 -1.11 -17.28 -18.92
C MET A 93 -0.34 -17.51 -17.62
N THR A 94 0.97 -17.31 -17.65
CA THR A 94 1.83 -17.42 -16.49
C THR A 94 2.42 -16.07 -16.14
N MET A 95 2.59 -15.82 -14.84
CA MET A 95 3.36 -14.70 -14.30
C MET A 95 4.58 -15.28 -13.57
N PRO A 96 5.70 -15.49 -14.28
CA PRO A 96 6.87 -16.17 -13.71
C PRO A 96 7.52 -15.35 -12.59
N GLU A 97 7.44 -14.03 -12.66
CA GLU A 97 7.96 -13.11 -11.63
C GLU A 97 6.86 -12.60 -10.67
N GLY A 98 5.78 -13.37 -10.53
CA GLY A 98 4.69 -13.02 -9.63
C GLY A 98 5.17 -12.82 -8.20
N LYS A 99 4.56 -11.89 -7.51
CA LYS A 99 4.82 -11.55 -6.12
C LYS A 99 3.51 -11.49 -5.37
N ILE A 100 3.52 -11.94 -4.11
CA ILE A 100 2.32 -12.00 -3.29
C ILE A 100 2.63 -11.64 -1.85
N PHE A 101 1.63 -11.07 -1.18
CA PHE A 101 1.60 -10.99 0.26
C PHE A 101 0.81 -12.16 0.85
N ALA A 102 1.27 -12.65 1.99
CA ALA A 102 0.58 -13.66 2.78
C ALA A 102 0.73 -13.35 4.28
N LEU A 103 -0.17 -13.84 5.11
CA LEU A 103 0.11 -13.94 6.54
C LEU A 103 1.30 -14.89 6.75
N GLU A 104 2.15 -14.60 7.73
CA GLU A 104 3.38 -15.39 7.94
C GLU A 104 3.07 -16.86 8.25
N GLU A 105 2.01 -17.12 9.02
CA GLU A 105 1.50 -18.45 9.33
C GLU A 105 0.95 -19.21 8.12
N GLU A 106 0.48 -18.50 7.09
CA GLU A 106 -0.08 -19.08 5.87
C GLU A 106 0.95 -19.19 4.73
N ALA A 107 2.15 -18.66 4.93
CA ALA A 107 3.16 -18.53 3.87
C ALA A 107 3.48 -19.85 3.14
N ALA A 108 3.57 -20.96 3.88
CA ALA A 108 3.85 -22.26 3.29
C ALA A 108 2.69 -22.78 2.43
N THR A 109 1.45 -22.60 2.88
CA THR A 109 0.25 -22.97 2.13
C THR A 109 0.11 -22.15 0.87
N VAL A 110 0.30 -20.83 0.99
CA VAL A 110 0.26 -19.90 -0.15
C VAL A 110 1.35 -20.24 -1.16
N ALA A 111 2.55 -20.56 -0.71
CA ALA A 111 3.65 -20.99 -1.58
C ALA A 111 3.35 -22.26 -2.37
N GLY A 112 2.57 -23.18 -1.81
CA GLY A 112 2.17 -24.44 -2.45
C GLY A 112 0.96 -24.35 -3.37
N ASN A 113 0.17 -23.29 -3.27
CA ASN A 113 -1.09 -23.17 -4.02
C ASN A 113 -0.84 -22.66 -5.45
N VAL A 114 -1.51 -23.26 -6.43
CA VAL A 114 -1.40 -22.88 -7.85
C VAL A 114 -1.95 -21.46 -8.08
N MET A 115 -3.02 -21.10 -7.38
CA MET A 115 -3.66 -19.79 -7.45
C MET A 115 -4.02 -19.31 -6.04
N PRO A 116 -3.07 -18.68 -5.33
CA PRO A 116 -3.33 -18.20 -4.00
C PRO A 116 -4.30 -17.01 -4.02
N ASN A 117 -5.19 -16.95 -3.05
CA ASN A 117 -6.04 -15.79 -2.86
C ASN A 117 -5.20 -14.57 -2.46
N PRO A 118 -5.56 -13.36 -2.93
CA PRO A 118 -4.97 -12.14 -2.44
C PRO A 118 -5.14 -12.02 -0.91
N LEU A 119 -4.09 -11.49 -0.25
CA LEU A 119 -4.14 -11.22 1.18
C LEU A 119 -5.31 -10.29 1.52
N THR A 120 -6.15 -10.70 2.46
CA THR A 120 -7.24 -9.88 2.99
C THR A 120 -7.05 -9.71 4.49
N LEU A 121 -6.77 -8.49 4.94
CA LEU A 121 -6.72 -8.12 6.35
C LEU A 121 -8.08 -7.55 6.77
N ARG A 122 -8.53 -7.88 7.98
CA ARG A 122 -9.82 -7.43 8.51
C ARG A 122 -9.63 -6.68 9.81
N ALA A 123 -10.20 -5.47 9.87
CA ALA A 123 -10.21 -4.61 11.05
C ALA A 123 -11.56 -3.90 11.17
N ASN A 124 -11.86 -3.36 12.33
CA ASN A 124 -13.03 -2.53 12.56
C ASN A 124 -12.68 -1.05 12.37
N LEU A 125 -13.71 -0.23 12.16
CA LEU A 125 -13.53 1.22 12.19
C LEU A 125 -13.02 1.66 13.57
N GLY A 126 -11.92 2.40 13.60
CA GLY A 126 -11.28 2.87 14.81
C GLY A 126 -10.14 1.97 15.33
N ASP A 127 -9.94 0.79 14.76
CA ASP A 127 -8.77 -0.02 15.09
C ASP A 127 -7.49 0.64 14.56
N CYS A 128 -6.44 0.59 15.36
CA CYS A 128 -5.07 0.89 14.93
C CYS A 128 -4.45 -0.38 14.31
N ILE A 129 -4.13 -0.31 13.03
CA ILE A 129 -3.60 -1.45 12.29
C ILE A 129 -2.09 -1.36 12.22
N LYS A 130 -1.40 -2.40 12.67
CA LYS A 130 0.05 -2.55 12.53
C LYS A 130 0.37 -3.72 11.63
N VAL A 131 1.04 -3.46 10.51
CA VAL A 131 1.47 -4.49 9.56
C VAL A 131 2.99 -4.62 9.65
N SER A 132 3.46 -5.69 10.29
CA SER A 132 4.87 -6.07 10.29
C SER A 132 5.16 -6.86 9.02
N LEU A 133 5.73 -6.19 8.02
CA LEU A 133 6.06 -6.78 6.73
C LEU A 133 7.49 -7.29 6.73
N LYS A 134 7.67 -8.58 6.44
CA LYS A 134 8.95 -9.21 6.22
C LYS A 134 9.16 -9.55 4.76
N ASN A 135 10.22 -9.05 4.18
CA ASN A 135 10.52 -9.31 2.78
C ASN A 135 11.30 -10.63 2.62
N LYS A 136 10.61 -11.67 2.20
CA LYS A 136 11.21 -13.00 1.89
C LYS A 136 11.47 -13.20 0.39
N MET A 137 11.35 -12.14 -0.42
CA MET A 137 11.72 -12.19 -1.85
C MET A 137 13.25 -12.24 -2.01
N LYS A 138 13.70 -12.82 -3.13
CA LYS A 138 15.14 -13.06 -3.39
C LYS A 138 15.89 -11.78 -3.76
N ALA A 139 15.29 -10.93 -4.58
CA ALA A 139 15.98 -9.78 -5.16
C ALA A 139 15.19 -8.47 -5.10
N SER A 140 13.87 -8.52 -5.04
CA SER A 140 13.03 -7.32 -5.10
C SER A 140 12.86 -6.69 -3.73
N ARG A 141 12.85 -5.36 -3.69
CA ARG A 141 12.39 -4.63 -2.50
C ARG A 141 10.89 -4.79 -2.34
N ALA A 142 10.42 -4.71 -1.11
CA ALA A 142 8.99 -4.74 -0.76
C ALA A 142 8.60 -3.46 -0.03
N SER A 143 7.31 -3.15 -0.04
CA SER A 143 6.68 -2.15 0.81
C SER A 143 5.21 -2.49 0.98
N PHE A 144 4.57 -1.87 1.97
CA PHE A 144 3.14 -2.01 2.18
C PHE A 144 2.48 -0.63 2.11
N PHE A 145 1.43 -0.52 1.31
CA PHE A 145 0.65 0.70 1.16
C PHE A 145 -0.84 0.36 1.19
N ALA A 146 -1.57 0.97 2.11
CA ALA A 146 -3.01 0.80 2.24
C ALA A 146 -3.74 2.12 1.94
N PRO A 147 -4.05 2.40 0.67
CA PRO A 147 -4.75 3.63 0.29
C PRO A 147 -6.13 3.70 0.94
N GLY A 148 -6.51 4.89 1.40
CA GLY A 148 -7.79 5.13 2.05
C GLY A 148 -7.78 5.00 3.58
N LEU A 149 -6.71 4.47 4.17
CA LEU A 149 -6.50 4.52 5.62
C LEU A 149 -5.72 5.76 6.02
N ALA A 150 -5.83 6.18 7.29
CA ALA A 150 -5.00 7.22 7.86
C ALA A 150 -3.58 6.67 8.10
N PHE A 151 -2.54 7.42 7.76
CA PHE A 151 -1.15 7.05 7.97
C PHE A 151 -0.24 8.27 8.10
N ASP A 152 0.92 8.12 8.72
CA ASP A 152 1.99 9.12 8.66
C ASP A 152 2.75 8.95 7.33
N PRO A 153 2.74 9.95 6.43
CA PRO A 153 3.43 9.85 5.14
C PRO A 153 4.95 9.74 5.28
N LYS A 154 5.50 10.15 6.41
CA LYS A 154 6.94 10.06 6.69
C LYS A 154 7.38 8.68 7.14
N ASP A 155 6.44 7.81 7.51
CA ASP A 155 6.75 6.50 8.08
C ASP A 155 6.01 5.34 7.40
N SER A 156 4.75 5.49 7.10
CA SER A 156 3.87 4.38 6.71
C SER A 156 3.20 4.54 5.35
N GLN A 157 3.72 5.40 4.46
CA GLN A 157 3.25 5.47 3.08
C GLN A 157 3.75 4.29 2.22
N GLY A 158 4.84 3.64 2.62
CA GLY A 158 5.41 2.51 1.89
C GLY A 158 6.13 2.89 0.58
N LEU A 159 6.20 4.17 0.27
CA LEU A 159 6.84 4.74 -0.92
C LEU A 159 7.77 5.88 -0.51
N ASN A 160 8.83 6.07 -1.26
CA ASN A 160 9.73 7.20 -1.07
C ASN A 160 9.20 8.39 -1.88
N VAL A 161 8.51 9.29 -1.21
CA VAL A 161 7.77 10.39 -1.85
C VAL A 161 8.34 11.74 -1.44
N GLY A 162 8.69 12.54 -2.44
CA GLY A 162 9.11 13.92 -2.25
C GLY A 162 10.22 14.09 -1.22
N ASN A 163 9.98 14.94 -0.23
CA ASN A 163 10.94 15.25 0.84
C ASN A 163 10.72 14.42 2.12
N ASN A 164 9.88 13.39 2.08
CA ASN A 164 9.71 12.52 3.23
C ASN A 164 11.04 11.84 3.59
N PRO A 165 11.38 11.76 4.88
CA PRO A 165 12.66 11.22 5.31
C PRO A 165 12.71 9.70 5.19
N GLY A 166 13.93 9.18 5.00
CA GLY A 166 14.21 7.76 5.08
C GLY A 166 13.73 6.94 3.89
N ASP A 167 14.07 5.67 3.90
CA ASP A 167 13.62 4.68 2.95
C ASP A 167 12.48 3.86 3.57
N GLN A 168 11.29 3.99 3.02
CA GLN A 168 10.09 3.29 3.49
C GLN A 168 9.90 1.91 2.84
N THR A 169 10.79 1.53 1.97
CA THR A 169 10.82 0.19 1.37
C THR A 169 11.82 -0.70 2.11
N ILE A 170 11.66 -2.00 2.02
CA ILE A 170 12.51 -2.98 2.70
C ILE A 170 13.26 -3.87 1.72
N ALA A 171 14.56 -4.05 1.97
CA ALA A 171 15.40 -4.96 1.20
C ALA A 171 15.02 -6.43 1.46
N PRO A 172 15.44 -7.37 0.58
CA PRO A 172 15.32 -8.80 0.85
C PRO A 172 15.88 -9.18 2.21
N GLY A 173 15.14 -9.97 2.97
CA GLY A 173 15.50 -10.41 4.33
C GLY A 173 15.22 -9.40 5.44
N ALA A 174 14.88 -8.15 5.12
CA ALA A 174 14.56 -7.12 6.11
C ALA A 174 13.06 -7.13 6.48
N GLU A 175 12.75 -6.40 7.56
CA GLU A 175 11.41 -6.24 8.10
C GLU A 175 11.15 -4.77 8.46
N ARG A 176 9.88 -4.35 8.34
CA ARG A 176 9.41 -3.03 8.76
C ARG A 176 7.95 -3.09 9.17
N THR A 177 7.57 -2.32 10.18
CA THR A 177 6.17 -2.14 10.58
C THR A 177 5.61 -0.87 9.96
N TYR A 178 4.45 -1.00 9.33
CA TYR A 178 3.62 0.10 8.83
C TYR A 178 2.40 0.25 9.73
N THR A 179 2.01 1.49 10.02
CA THR A 179 0.93 1.82 10.98
C THR A 179 -0.15 2.65 10.30
N TYR A 180 -1.39 2.20 10.47
CA TYR A 180 -2.59 2.79 9.88
C TYR A 180 -3.69 3.00 10.91
#